data_ae67f1898b9108a3895e6bdd90bf6718
#
_entry.id   ae67f1898b9108a3895e6bdd90bf6718
#
_cell.length_a   1.000
_cell.length_b   1.000
_cell.length_c   1.000
_cell.angle_alpha   90.00
_cell.angle_beta   90.00
_cell.angle_gamma   90.00
#
_symmetry.space_group_name_H-M   'P 1'
#
loop_
_entity.id
_entity.type
_entity.pdbx_description
1 polymer ?
#
loop_
_entity_poly.entity_id
_entity_poly.type
_entity_poly.pdbx_seq_one_letter_code
_entity_poly.pdbx_strand_id
1 'polypeptide(L)'
;MADLDTQIQEARAALDAHVAEIVQWHFSPETGCPFWLDWARDAGWDPAAEVKCLDDLLGKFSHFKDEWLRDKQPEVWVPKAFSGKPFNIFETGGTTGMPKQRIGWNDYKVDYSEFSDTLDDAAFPRNHYWLMVGPTGPRRLRLSIEHLANVRGCSCYFVDLDPRWVKRLISEKQYDQAKAYMEHVVDQATTIMKNRSVSALFTTPKLLESIAERYENEGSSLYEAGIRGVFCGGTTMDPQYTRFLCEELLENKIGFVPTYGNTLMGLAKHKPLTAEDKYSITYYAPQPRALMRV
;
A
#
# COMPACT_ATOMS: atom_id res chain seq x y z
N MET A 1 -31.26 15.39 -10.53
CA MET A 1 -29.91 15.27 -9.86
C MET A 1 -30.07 16.01 -8.55
N ALA A 2 -29.69 15.40 -7.42
CA ALA A 2 -29.64 16.09 -6.14
C ALA A 2 -28.65 17.24 -6.26
N ASP A 3 -28.98 18.40 -5.65
CA ASP A 3 -28.05 19.52 -5.54
C ASP A 3 -26.80 19.11 -4.80
N LEU A 4 -25.65 19.69 -5.15
CA LEU A 4 -24.35 19.37 -4.53
C LEU A 4 -24.39 19.50 -3.00
N ASP A 5 -25.07 20.51 -2.50
CA ASP A 5 -25.24 20.74 -1.06
C ASP A 5 -25.99 19.58 -0.39
N THR A 6 -27.01 19.04 -1.03
CA THR A 6 -27.75 17.87 -0.55
C THR A 6 -26.82 16.62 -0.50
N GLN A 7 -26.03 16.40 -1.54
CA GLN A 7 -25.08 15.27 -1.58
C GLN A 7 -24.00 15.39 -0.48
N ILE A 8 -23.51 16.60 -0.22
CA ILE A 8 -22.54 16.87 0.86
C ILE A 8 -23.18 16.58 2.22
N GLN A 9 -24.42 17.01 2.45
CA GLN A 9 -25.13 16.76 3.71
C GLN A 9 -25.37 15.26 3.94
N GLU A 10 -25.83 14.55 2.92
CA GLU A 10 -26.04 13.10 2.98
C GLU A 10 -24.73 12.34 3.26
N ALA A 11 -23.64 12.71 2.57
CA ALA A 11 -22.34 12.12 2.79
C ALA A 11 -21.80 12.37 4.22
N ARG A 12 -22.01 13.58 4.76
CA ARG A 12 -21.64 13.92 6.12
C ARG A 12 -22.47 13.13 7.15
N ALA A 13 -23.75 13.05 6.97
CA ALA A 13 -24.63 12.27 7.84
C ALA A 13 -24.26 10.78 7.84
N ALA A 14 -23.96 10.22 6.67
CA ALA A 14 -23.51 8.83 6.55
C ALA A 14 -22.16 8.62 7.25
N LEU A 15 -21.22 9.55 7.12
CA LEU A 15 -19.94 9.51 7.83
C LEU A 15 -20.12 9.58 9.34
N ASP A 16 -20.94 10.48 9.86
CA ASP A 16 -21.20 10.62 11.28
C ASP A 16 -21.84 9.36 11.87
N ALA A 17 -22.80 8.77 11.17
CA ALA A 17 -23.42 7.50 11.56
C ALA A 17 -22.38 6.36 11.59
N HIS A 18 -21.51 6.28 10.57
CA HIS A 18 -20.45 5.28 10.53
C HIS A 18 -19.42 5.46 11.64
N VAL A 19 -19.03 6.70 11.95
CA VAL A 19 -18.12 7.00 13.08
C VAL A 19 -18.74 6.52 14.40
N ALA A 20 -20.01 6.83 14.65
CA ALA A 20 -20.71 6.39 15.86
C ALA A 20 -20.76 4.86 15.96
N GLU A 21 -21.10 4.16 14.85
CA GLU A 21 -21.12 2.69 14.79
C GLU A 21 -19.76 2.08 15.10
N ILE A 22 -18.69 2.56 14.45
CA ILE A 22 -17.32 2.05 14.64
C ILE A 22 -16.82 2.28 16.06
N VAL A 23 -17.09 3.46 16.63
CA VAL A 23 -16.70 3.74 18.02
C VAL A 23 -17.46 2.83 18.99
N GLN A 24 -18.77 2.68 18.84
CA GLN A 24 -19.54 1.75 19.65
C GLN A 24 -19.00 0.33 19.54
N TRP A 25 -18.68 -0.13 18.34
CA TRP A 25 -18.15 -1.48 18.10
C TRP A 25 -16.77 -1.68 18.77
N HIS A 26 -15.87 -0.71 18.69
CA HIS A 26 -14.52 -0.81 19.24
C HIS A 26 -14.49 -0.72 20.78
N PHE A 27 -15.45 -0.03 21.38
CA PHE A 27 -15.53 0.15 22.83
C PHE A 27 -16.60 -0.73 23.50
N SER A 28 -17.27 -1.60 22.75
CA SER A 28 -18.17 -2.61 23.33
C SER A 28 -17.36 -3.76 23.96
N PRO A 29 -17.71 -4.19 25.18
CA PRO A 29 -17.11 -5.37 25.81
C PRO A 29 -17.28 -6.67 25.02
N GLU A 30 -18.27 -6.77 24.13
CA GLU A 30 -18.55 -7.94 23.31
C GLU A 30 -17.71 -8.00 22.03
N THR A 31 -17.31 -6.85 21.48
CA THR A 31 -16.68 -6.77 20.16
C THR A 31 -15.28 -6.14 20.19
N GLY A 32 -15.02 -5.21 21.09
CA GLY A 32 -13.79 -4.43 21.15
C GLY A 32 -12.53 -5.23 21.45
N CYS A 33 -11.38 -4.64 21.20
CA CYS A 33 -10.10 -5.24 21.55
C CYS A 33 -9.63 -4.85 22.96
N PRO A 34 -8.79 -5.67 23.60
CA PRO A 34 -8.28 -5.38 24.96
C PRO A 34 -7.68 -3.99 25.10
N PHE A 35 -6.88 -3.54 24.13
CA PHE A 35 -6.24 -2.23 24.17
C PHE A 35 -7.25 -1.08 24.31
N TRP A 36 -8.27 -1.01 23.45
CA TRP A 36 -9.23 0.08 23.49
C TRP A 36 -10.16 0.02 24.70
N LEU A 37 -10.49 -1.18 25.16
CA LEU A 37 -11.29 -1.37 26.38
C LEU A 37 -10.53 -0.93 27.63
N ASP A 38 -9.22 -1.22 27.71
CA ASP A 38 -8.37 -0.78 28.82
C ASP A 38 -8.16 0.74 28.76
N TRP A 39 -7.89 1.28 27.57
CA TRP A 39 -7.73 2.72 27.35
C TRP A 39 -8.98 3.50 27.80
N ALA A 40 -10.19 3.01 27.47
CA ALA A 40 -11.44 3.66 27.85
C ALA A 40 -11.65 3.72 29.38
N ARG A 41 -11.22 2.69 30.11
CA ARG A 41 -11.28 2.71 31.58
C ARG A 41 -10.41 3.82 32.20
N ASP A 42 -9.28 4.11 31.56
CA ASP A 42 -8.33 5.12 32.03
C ASP A 42 -8.67 6.53 31.52
N ALA A 43 -9.49 6.64 30.48
CA ALA A 43 -9.81 7.91 29.81
C ALA A 43 -10.68 8.85 30.66
N GLY A 44 -11.44 8.33 31.65
CA GLY A 44 -12.33 9.10 32.51
C GLY A 44 -13.64 9.56 31.82
N TRP A 45 -13.96 9.05 30.66
CA TRP A 45 -15.19 9.31 29.91
C TRP A 45 -15.57 8.07 29.08
N ASP A 46 -16.83 7.98 28.63
CA ASP A 46 -17.35 6.83 27.87
C ASP A 46 -17.35 7.12 26.37
N PRO A 47 -16.38 6.55 25.59
CA PRO A 47 -16.33 6.76 24.14
C PRO A 47 -17.60 6.33 23.41
N ALA A 48 -18.18 5.20 23.78
CA ALA A 48 -19.38 4.67 23.13
C ALA A 48 -20.61 5.55 23.38
N ALA A 49 -20.71 6.15 24.55
CA ALA A 49 -21.82 7.04 24.91
C ALA A 49 -21.66 8.45 24.31
N GLU A 50 -20.42 8.95 24.22
CA GLU A 50 -20.14 10.38 24.00
C GLU A 50 -19.70 10.74 22.57
N VAL A 51 -19.30 9.78 21.73
CA VAL A 51 -18.95 10.02 20.33
C VAL A 51 -20.12 9.66 19.42
N LYS A 52 -20.73 10.68 18.79
CA LYS A 52 -21.89 10.53 17.91
C LYS A 52 -21.61 10.97 16.47
N CYS A 53 -20.50 11.66 16.25
CA CYS A 53 -20.11 12.20 14.95
C CYS A 53 -18.59 12.31 14.84
N LEU A 54 -18.12 12.68 13.65
CA LEU A 54 -16.69 12.89 13.40
C LEU A 54 -16.10 14.02 14.25
N ASP A 55 -16.84 15.10 14.44
CA ASP A 55 -16.34 16.24 15.24
C ASP A 55 -16.15 15.86 16.72
N ASP A 56 -17.02 15.01 17.29
CA ASP A 56 -16.82 14.44 18.64
C ASP A 56 -15.56 13.59 18.70
N LEU A 57 -15.37 12.71 17.70
CA LEU A 57 -14.16 11.86 17.61
C LEU A 57 -12.89 12.71 17.60
N LEU A 58 -12.83 13.71 16.74
CA LEU A 58 -11.67 14.61 16.60
C LEU A 58 -11.44 15.50 17.82
N GLY A 59 -12.51 15.89 18.52
CA GLY A 59 -12.43 16.75 19.69
C GLY A 59 -12.07 16.03 20.99
N LYS A 60 -12.44 14.75 21.12
CA LYS A 60 -12.29 13.97 22.36
C LYS A 60 -11.07 13.05 22.39
N PHE A 61 -10.68 12.50 21.23
CA PHE A 61 -9.51 11.64 21.16
C PHE A 61 -8.23 12.44 20.93
N SER A 62 -7.23 12.17 21.74
CA SER A 62 -5.86 12.61 21.48
C SER A 62 -5.27 11.83 20.29
N HIS A 63 -4.20 12.36 19.70
CA HIS A 63 -3.49 11.66 18.64
C HIS A 63 -3.02 10.28 19.10
N PHE A 64 -3.13 9.31 18.18
CA PHE A 64 -2.61 7.95 18.39
C PHE A 64 -1.09 8.00 18.60
N LYS A 65 -0.60 7.27 19.59
CA LYS A 65 0.84 7.19 19.87
C LYS A 65 1.45 6.02 19.10
N ASP A 66 2.38 6.33 18.24
CA ASP A 66 3.09 5.35 17.39
C ASP A 66 3.80 4.26 18.21
N GLU A 67 4.25 4.60 19.42
CA GLU A 67 4.91 3.70 20.37
C GLU A 67 4.02 2.52 20.74
N TRP A 68 2.72 2.72 20.82
CA TRP A 68 1.77 1.64 21.14
C TRP A 68 1.84 0.47 20.15
N LEU A 69 2.13 0.76 18.87
CA LEU A 69 2.31 -0.26 17.84
C LEU A 69 3.68 -0.97 17.89
N ARG A 70 4.60 -0.46 18.71
CA ARG A 70 5.91 -1.09 18.95
C ARG A 70 5.96 -1.89 20.24
N ASP A 71 5.36 -1.31 21.29
CA ASP A 71 5.56 -1.77 22.66
C ASP A 71 4.51 -2.80 23.09
N LYS A 72 3.37 -2.85 22.40
CA LYS A 72 2.28 -3.77 22.75
C LYS A 72 2.34 -5.06 21.92
N GLN A 73 1.95 -6.16 22.55
CA GLN A 73 1.83 -7.43 21.85
C GLN A 73 0.67 -7.39 20.82
N PRO A 74 0.78 -8.10 19.69
CA PRO A 74 -0.25 -8.09 18.65
C PRO A 74 -1.65 -8.48 19.14
N GLU A 75 -1.72 -9.37 20.11
CA GLU A 75 -2.98 -9.92 20.65
C GLU A 75 -3.85 -8.85 21.31
N VAL A 76 -3.27 -7.79 21.88
CA VAL A 76 -4.04 -6.72 22.51
C VAL A 76 -4.88 -5.94 21.51
N TRP A 77 -4.53 -6.01 20.23
CA TRP A 77 -5.24 -5.36 19.13
C TRP A 77 -6.32 -6.23 18.50
N VAL A 78 -6.41 -7.53 18.89
CA VAL A 78 -7.41 -8.46 18.34
C VAL A 78 -8.77 -8.18 18.97
N PRO A 79 -9.78 -7.73 18.18
CA PRO A 79 -11.12 -7.57 18.69
C PRO A 79 -11.72 -8.92 19.13
N LYS A 80 -12.55 -8.92 20.18
CA LYS A 80 -13.22 -10.15 20.65
C LYS A 80 -14.04 -10.84 19.56
N ALA A 81 -14.67 -10.07 18.67
CA ALA A 81 -15.40 -10.59 17.51
C ALA A 81 -14.52 -11.40 16.54
N PHE A 82 -13.19 -11.26 16.63
CA PHE A 82 -12.21 -11.99 15.82
C PHE A 82 -11.37 -12.97 16.66
N SER A 83 -11.70 -13.17 17.92
CA SER A 83 -10.99 -14.10 18.81
C SER A 83 -10.94 -15.50 18.21
N GLY A 84 -9.77 -16.15 18.31
CA GLY A 84 -9.54 -17.48 17.74
C GLY A 84 -9.37 -17.54 16.23
N LYS A 85 -9.53 -16.43 15.49
CA LYS A 85 -9.24 -16.37 14.06
C LYS A 85 -7.75 -16.04 13.84
N PRO A 86 -7.02 -16.79 12.99
CA PRO A 86 -5.65 -16.45 12.63
C PRO A 86 -5.62 -15.08 11.95
N PHE A 87 -4.58 -14.31 12.21
CA PHE A 87 -4.37 -12.98 11.64
C PHE A 87 -2.96 -12.83 11.07
N ASN A 88 -2.79 -11.88 10.18
CA ASN A 88 -1.47 -11.51 9.68
C ASN A 88 -0.88 -10.40 10.57
N ILE A 89 0.44 -10.45 10.77
CA ILE A 89 1.19 -9.35 11.39
C ILE A 89 1.97 -8.65 10.29
N PHE A 90 1.70 -7.36 10.13
CA PHE A 90 2.40 -6.50 9.16
C PHE A 90 3.33 -5.55 9.90
N GLU A 91 4.57 -5.43 9.44
CA GLU A 91 5.56 -4.56 10.04
C GLU A 91 5.95 -3.41 9.13
N THR A 92 6.27 -2.26 9.73
CA THR A 92 6.92 -1.14 9.04
C THR A 92 8.41 -1.38 8.83
N GLY A 93 9.09 -0.48 8.13
CA GLY A 93 10.52 -0.60 7.81
C GLY A 93 11.49 -0.59 9.00
N GLY A 94 11.05 -0.13 10.19
CA GLY A 94 11.90 -0.07 11.36
C GLY A 94 13.05 0.95 11.25
N THR A 95 12.89 2.03 10.49
CA THR A 95 13.93 3.06 10.27
C THR A 95 14.25 3.89 11.52
N THR A 96 13.31 3.99 12.45
CA THR A 96 13.42 4.80 13.67
C THR A 96 13.44 3.94 14.94
N GLY A 97 13.84 2.68 14.82
CA GLY A 97 13.88 1.72 15.92
C GLY A 97 13.08 0.46 15.62
N MET A 98 12.51 -0.18 16.65
CA MET A 98 11.68 -1.38 16.48
C MET A 98 10.53 -1.11 15.50
N PRO A 99 10.27 -2.02 14.54
CA PRO A 99 9.16 -1.84 13.60
C PRO A 99 7.82 -1.73 14.32
N LYS A 100 6.96 -0.83 13.82
CA LYS A 100 5.55 -0.83 14.22
C LYS A 100 4.88 -2.07 13.65
N GLN A 101 4.02 -2.68 14.44
CA GLN A 101 3.24 -3.85 14.03
C GLN A 101 1.76 -3.47 13.85
N ARG A 102 1.14 -3.98 12.82
CA ARG A 102 -0.30 -3.91 12.59
C ARG A 102 -0.82 -5.31 12.30
N ILE A 103 -1.87 -5.69 12.99
CA ILE A 103 -2.61 -6.91 12.64
C ILE A 103 -3.60 -6.63 11.51
N GLY A 104 -3.94 -7.65 10.74
CA GLY A 104 -4.96 -7.57 9.70
C GLY A 104 -5.42 -8.95 9.23
N TRP A 105 -6.60 -9.00 8.64
CA TRP A 105 -7.19 -10.23 8.09
C TRP A 105 -7.28 -10.15 6.58
N ASN A 106 -8.35 -9.55 6.07
CA ASN A 106 -8.66 -9.50 4.64
C ASN A 106 -8.79 -8.07 4.08
N ASP A 107 -8.44 -7.06 4.84
CA ASP A 107 -8.53 -5.66 4.45
C ASP A 107 -7.74 -5.37 3.16
N TYR A 108 -6.56 -5.98 3.01
CA TYR A 108 -5.77 -5.87 1.78
C TYR A 108 -6.47 -6.46 0.55
N LYS A 109 -7.29 -7.50 0.73
CA LYS A 109 -8.06 -8.09 -0.38
C LYS A 109 -9.13 -7.13 -0.88
N VAL A 110 -9.84 -6.47 0.04
CA VAL A 110 -10.83 -5.45 -0.33
C VAL A 110 -10.16 -4.32 -1.11
N ASP A 111 -9.08 -3.74 -0.55
CA ASP A 111 -8.34 -2.66 -1.20
C ASP A 111 -7.92 -3.01 -2.63
N TYR A 112 -7.34 -4.17 -2.81
CA TYR A 112 -6.75 -4.52 -4.10
C TYR A 112 -7.73 -5.15 -5.07
N SER A 113 -8.87 -5.68 -4.62
CA SER A 113 -9.99 -6.02 -5.51
C SER A 113 -10.60 -4.76 -6.11
N GLU A 114 -10.95 -3.78 -5.28
CA GLU A 114 -11.45 -2.48 -5.76
C GLU A 114 -10.43 -1.74 -6.64
N PHE A 115 -9.14 -1.88 -6.33
CA PHE A 115 -8.09 -1.29 -7.15
C PHE A 115 -7.98 -1.97 -8.51
N SER A 116 -8.14 -3.30 -8.58
CA SER A 116 -8.15 -4.05 -9.85
C SER A 116 -9.17 -3.50 -10.84
N ASP A 117 -10.33 -3.03 -10.35
CA ASP A 117 -11.40 -2.48 -11.20
C ASP A 117 -11.04 -1.12 -11.80
N THR A 118 -10.02 -0.45 -11.28
CA THR A 118 -9.51 0.83 -11.83
C THR A 118 -8.39 0.66 -12.84
N LEU A 119 -7.84 -0.55 -12.98
CA LEU A 119 -6.74 -0.81 -13.91
C LEU A 119 -7.24 -1.00 -15.34
N ASP A 120 -6.61 -0.32 -16.29
CA ASP A 120 -6.82 -0.55 -17.71
C ASP A 120 -6.38 -1.96 -18.11
N ASP A 121 -7.27 -2.74 -18.72
CA ASP A 121 -6.98 -4.10 -19.15
C ASP A 121 -5.99 -4.17 -20.32
N ALA A 122 -5.79 -3.09 -21.09
CA ALA A 122 -4.75 -3.04 -22.13
C ALA A 122 -3.34 -2.94 -21.52
N ALA A 123 -3.20 -2.15 -20.46
CA ALA A 123 -1.94 -1.99 -19.73
C ALA A 123 -1.70 -3.13 -18.73
N PHE A 124 -2.75 -3.62 -18.09
CA PHE A 124 -2.68 -4.71 -17.11
C PHE A 124 -3.59 -5.86 -17.55
N PRO A 125 -3.19 -6.64 -18.57
CA PRO A 125 -4.05 -7.65 -19.16
C PRO A 125 -4.43 -8.75 -18.14
N ARG A 126 -5.69 -9.23 -18.24
CA ARG A 126 -6.16 -10.35 -17.42
C ARG A 126 -5.57 -11.66 -17.91
N ASN A 127 -5.45 -12.64 -17.00
CA ASN A 127 -4.89 -13.97 -17.29
C ASN A 127 -3.40 -13.96 -17.72
N HIS A 128 -2.67 -12.92 -17.32
CA HIS A 128 -1.23 -12.80 -17.55
C HIS A 128 -0.47 -12.75 -16.24
N TYR A 129 0.74 -13.32 -16.23
CA TYR A 129 1.59 -13.36 -15.04
C TYR A 129 2.09 -11.97 -14.65
N TRP A 130 2.17 -11.78 -13.35
CA TRP A 130 2.78 -10.62 -12.70
C TRP A 130 4.18 -10.99 -12.19
N LEU A 131 5.03 -10.00 -12.06
CA LEU A 131 6.29 -10.06 -11.31
C LEU A 131 6.32 -8.95 -10.28
N MET A 132 6.55 -9.31 -9.02
CA MET A 132 6.86 -8.35 -7.97
C MET A 132 8.34 -8.40 -7.66
N VAL A 133 9.02 -7.26 -7.78
CA VAL A 133 10.42 -7.06 -7.38
C VAL A 133 10.45 -6.02 -6.26
N GLY A 134 10.63 -6.47 -5.02
CA GLY A 134 10.56 -5.60 -3.87
C GLY A 134 10.42 -6.35 -2.55
N PRO A 135 10.13 -5.67 -1.44
CA PRO A 135 10.08 -6.30 -0.13
C PRO A 135 8.89 -7.26 0.00
N THR A 136 9.17 -8.56 0.04
CA THR A 136 8.18 -9.64 0.18
C THR A 136 8.03 -10.13 1.62
N GLY A 137 8.91 -9.71 2.55
CA GLY A 137 8.93 -10.14 3.96
C GLY A 137 7.68 -9.76 4.77
N PRO A 138 7.78 -9.33 6.02
CA PRO A 138 6.65 -9.12 6.92
C PRO A 138 5.81 -7.88 6.55
N ARG A 139 5.63 -7.65 5.27
CA ARG A 139 4.92 -6.52 4.69
C ARG A 139 3.59 -6.96 4.12
N ARG A 140 2.59 -6.12 4.28
CA ARG A 140 1.28 -6.28 3.65
C ARG A 140 1.38 -6.40 2.13
N LEU A 141 2.40 -5.76 1.55
CA LEU A 141 2.55 -5.57 0.11
C LEU A 141 2.60 -6.87 -0.69
N ARG A 142 3.36 -7.88 -0.22
CA ARG A 142 3.43 -9.17 -0.93
C ARG A 142 2.05 -9.81 -1.10
N LEU A 143 1.29 -9.92 0.01
CA LEU A 143 -0.06 -10.49 -0.03
C LEU A 143 -1.01 -9.68 -0.91
N SER A 144 -0.83 -8.36 -0.93
CA SER A 144 -1.62 -7.44 -1.75
C SER A 144 -1.40 -7.64 -3.23
N ILE A 145 -0.14 -7.72 -3.67
CA ILE A 145 0.18 -7.90 -5.11
C ILE A 145 -0.17 -9.32 -5.57
N GLU A 146 0.05 -10.33 -4.74
CA GLU A 146 -0.40 -11.71 -5.02
C GLU A 146 -1.93 -11.75 -5.23
N HIS A 147 -2.67 -11.12 -4.32
CA HIS A 147 -4.12 -11.04 -4.45
C HIS A 147 -4.55 -10.27 -5.71
N LEU A 148 -3.90 -9.15 -6.03
CA LEU A 148 -4.17 -8.38 -7.24
C LEU A 148 -3.99 -9.24 -8.51
N ALA A 149 -2.89 -9.97 -8.62
CA ALA A 149 -2.66 -10.89 -9.72
C ALA A 149 -3.75 -11.96 -9.80
N ASN A 150 -4.15 -12.53 -8.65
CA ASN A 150 -5.17 -13.57 -8.58
C ASN A 150 -6.56 -13.07 -9.02
N VAL A 151 -7.00 -11.89 -8.59
CA VAL A 151 -8.30 -11.32 -9.04
C VAL A 151 -8.29 -10.92 -10.51
N ARG A 152 -7.12 -10.77 -11.09
CA ARG A 152 -6.94 -10.57 -12.53
C ARG A 152 -6.75 -11.88 -13.31
N GLY A 153 -6.94 -13.02 -12.65
CA GLY A 153 -7.01 -14.34 -13.27
C GLY A 153 -5.68 -15.05 -13.47
N CYS A 154 -4.59 -14.59 -12.81
CA CYS A 154 -3.29 -15.24 -12.92
C CYS A 154 -2.50 -15.21 -11.58
N SER A 155 -1.23 -15.54 -11.64
CA SER A 155 -0.32 -15.62 -10.48
C SER A 155 0.80 -14.59 -10.59
N CYS A 156 1.48 -14.36 -9.47
CA CYS A 156 2.62 -13.45 -9.37
C CYS A 156 3.90 -14.22 -9.06
N TYR A 157 4.97 -13.93 -9.79
CA TYR A 157 6.34 -14.29 -9.41
C TYR A 157 6.87 -13.25 -8.42
N PHE A 158 7.78 -13.68 -7.54
CA PHE A 158 8.35 -12.80 -6.53
C PHE A 158 9.87 -12.84 -6.55
N VAL A 159 10.48 -11.66 -6.53
CA VAL A 159 11.90 -11.46 -6.23
C VAL A 159 11.98 -10.58 -5.00
N ASP A 160 12.57 -11.11 -3.93
CA ASP A 160 12.66 -10.43 -2.65
C ASP A 160 13.81 -9.41 -2.63
N LEU A 161 13.50 -8.24 -2.09
CA LEU A 161 14.47 -7.24 -1.69
C LEU A 161 14.30 -6.99 -0.19
N ASP A 162 15.35 -7.21 0.60
CA ASP A 162 15.35 -6.79 2.01
C ASP A 162 15.84 -5.35 2.17
N PRO A 163 14.96 -4.37 2.36
CA PRO A 163 15.36 -2.99 2.54
C PRO A 163 16.09 -2.73 3.87
N ARG A 164 15.94 -3.63 4.87
CA ARG A 164 16.67 -3.53 6.15
C ARG A 164 18.15 -3.85 5.92
N TRP A 165 18.43 -4.88 5.11
CA TRP A 165 19.77 -5.23 4.74
C TRP A 165 20.46 -4.13 3.91
N VAL A 166 19.78 -3.60 2.90
CA VAL A 166 20.30 -2.48 2.10
C VAL A 166 20.64 -1.27 2.98
N LYS A 167 19.73 -0.89 3.89
CA LYS A 167 19.97 0.23 4.82
C LYS A 167 21.16 -0.02 5.73
N ARG A 168 21.31 -1.25 6.22
CA ARG A 168 22.46 -1.63 7.05
C ARG A 168 23.77 -1.47 6.27
N LEU A 169 23.85 -2.02 5.06
CA LEU A 169 25.04 -1.90 4.22
C LEU A 169 25.40 -0.43 3.94
N ILE A 170 24.40 0.41 3.65
CA ILE A 170 24.60 1.86 3.44
C ILE A 170 25.12 2.54 4.73
N SER A 171 24.51 2.23 5.88
CA SER A 171 24.92 2.82 7.17
C SER A 171 26.34 2.42 7.58
N GLU A 172 26.76 1.22 7.20
CA GLU A 172 28.11 0.69 7.39
C GLU A 172 29.08 1.08 6.27
N LYS A 173 28.66 1.91 5.30
CA LYS A 173 29.41 2.36 4.11
C LYS A 173 29.90 1.20 3.22
N GLN A 174 29.21 0.08 3.23
CA GLN A 174 29.51 -1.08 2.41
C GLN A 174 28.82 -0.98 1.03
N TYR A 175 29.16 0.08 0.27
CA TYR A 175 28.47 0.42 -0.98
C TYR A 175 28.64 -0.65 -2.06
N ASP A 176 29.79 -1.30 -2.16
CA ASP A 176 30.05 -2.36 -3.14
C ASP A 176 29.15 -3.58 -2.88
N GLN A 177 28.95 -3.94 -1.62
CA GLN A 177 28.06 -5.04 -1.25
C GLN A 177 26.58 -4.64 -1.51
N ALA A 178 26.20 -3.39 -1.21
CA ALA A 178 24.87 -2.91 -1.53
C ALA A 178 24.59 -2.95 -3.04
N LYS A 179 25.57 -2.55 -3.86
CA LYS A 179 25.50 -2.63 -5.31
C LYS A 179 25.39 -4.09 -5.79
N ALA A 180 26.25 -4.97 -5.33
CA ALA A 180 26.23 -6.39 -5.69
C ALA A 180 24.89 -7.05 -5.33
N TYR A 181 24.30 -6.69 -4.19
CA TYR A 181 22.98 -7.17 -3.80
C TYR A 181 21.88 -6.66 -4.74
N MET A 182 21.91 -5.39 -5.12
CA MET A 182 20.97 -4.83 -6.08
C MET A 182 21.09 -5.49 -7.45
N GLU A 183 22.31 -5.71 -7.94
CA GLU A 183 22.59 -6.45 -9.18
C GLU A 183 22.00 -7.87 -9.13
N HIS A 184 22.20 -8.58 -8.02
CA HIS A 184 21.61 -9.90 -7.83
C HIS A 184 20.07 -9.90 -7.91
N VAL A 185 19.41 -8.89 -7.31
CA VAL A 185 17.95 -8.73 -7.39
C VAL A 185 17.51 -8.48 -8.84
N VAL A 186 18.21 -7.61 -9.56
CA VAL A 186 17.94 -7.33 -10.98
C VAL A 186 18.15 -8.57 -11.85
N ASP A 187 19.21 -9.34 -11.61
CA ASP A 187 19.49 -10.58 -12.34
C ASP A 187 18.38 -11.63 -12.17
N GLN A 188 17.86 -11.79 -10.95
CA GLN A 188 16.71 -12.67 -10.71
C GLN A 188 15.47 -12.19 -11.48
N ALA A 189 15.16 -10.88 -11.42
CA ALA A 189 14.02 -10.30 -12.10
C ALA A 189 14.10 -10.50 -13.62
N THR A 190 15.23 -10.15 -14.22
CA THR A 190 15.45 -10.29 -15.67
C THR A 190 15.47 -11.74 -16.11
N THR A 191 15.99 -12.66 -15.29
CA THR A 191 15.94 -14.11 -15.55
C THR A 191 14.49 -14.61 -15.61
N ILE A 192 13.62 -14.17 -14.69
CA ILE A 192 12.19 -14.52 -14.75
C ILE A 192 11.55 -13.93 -15.99
N MET A 193 11.78 -12.65 -16.28
CA MET A 193 11.18 -11.96 -17.43
C MET A 193 11.61 -12.59 -18.78
N LYS A 194 12.84 -13.05 -18.90
CA LYS A 194 13.35 -13.74 -20.11
C LYS A 194 12.77 -15.14 -20.31
N ASN A 195 12.38 -15.81 -19.24
CA ASN A 195 11.98 -17.22 -19.30
C ASN A 195 10.48 -17.44 -19.02
N ARG A 196 9.72 -16.39 -18.71
CA ARG A 196 8.30 -16.45 -18.36
C ARG A 196 7.54 -15.31 -19.03
N SER A 197 6.29 -15.56 -19.38
CA SER A 197 5.41 -14.56 -20.05
C SER A 197 4.84 -13.56 -19.03
N VAL A 198 5.70 -12.74 -18.44
CA VAL A 198 5.31 -11.68 -17.52
C VAL A 198 4.81 -10.47 -18.30
N SER A 199 3.66 -9.92 -17.95
CA SER A 199 3.12 -8.71 -18.58
C SER A 199 2.92 -7.53 -17.65
N ALA A 200 2.88 -7.77 -16.35
CA ALA A 200 2.74 -6.70 -15.34
C ALA A 200 3.86 -6.79 -14.30
N LEU A 201 4.46 -5.65 -14.01
CA LEU A 201 5.57 -5.53 -13.06
C LEU A 201 5.16 -4.63 -11.90
N PHE A 202 5.28 -5.13 -10.66
CA PHE A 202 5.31 -4.29 -9.47
C PHE A 202 6.75 -4.11 -9.00
N THR A 203 7.16 -2.86 -8.80
CA THR A 203 8.50 -2.57 -8.30
C THR A 203 8.61 -1.16 -7.69
N THR A 204 9.80 -0.79 -7.24
CA THR A 204 10.13 0.59 -6.86
C THR A 204 10.75 1.32 -8.06
N PRO A 205 10.66 2.67 -8.11
CA PRO A 205 11.24 3.44 -9.21
C PRO A 205 12.70 3.09 -9.48
N LYS A 206 13.53 3.01 -8.44
CA LYS A 206 14.97 2.72 -8.62
C LYS A 206 15.26 1.33 -9.16
N LEU A 207 14.49 0.32 -8.76
CA LEU A 207 14.61 -1.03 -9.32
C LEU A 207 14.12 -1.06 -10.76
N LEU A 208 13.06 -0.30 -11.08
CA LEU A 208 12.57 -0.16 -12.45
C LEU A 208 13.65 0.38 -13.39
N GLU A 209 14.33 1.48 -12.99
CA GLU A 209 15.47 2.00 -13.74
C GLU A 209 16.55 0.93 -13.97
N SER A 210 16.96 0.25 -12.90
CA SER A 210 18.03 -0.78 -13.00
C SER A 210 17.64 -1.96 -13.88
N ILE A 211 16.37 -2.37 -13.88
CA ILE A 211 15.86 -3.44 -14.75
C ILE A 211 15.82 -2.93 -16.21
N ALA A 212 15.34 -1.71 -16.46
CA ALA A 212 15.30 -1.13 -17.79
C ALA A 212 16.71 -0.96 -18.38
N GLU A 213 17.64 -0.39 -17.60
CA GLU A 213 19.05 -0.24 -18.01
C GLU A 213 19.68 -1.59 -18.40
N ARG A 214 19.33 -2.67 -17.69
CA ARG A 214 19.81 -4.03 -18.05
C ARG A 214 19.33 -4.44 -19.44
N TYR A 215 18.06 -4.20 -19.78
CA TYR A 215 17.52 -4.50 -21.11
C TYR A 215 18.12 -3.61 -22.20
N GLU A 216 18.27 -2.31 -21.94
CA GLU A 216 18.91 -1.37 -22.86
C GLU A 216 20.35 -1.79 -23.20
N ASN A 217 21.14 -2.18 -22.20
CA ASN A 217 22.50 -2.69 -22.40
C ASN A 217 22.55 -3.99 -23.24
N GLU A 218 21.47 -4.72 -23.30
CA GLU A 218 21.29 -5.92 -24.15
C GLU A 218 20.67 -5.58 -25.52
N GLY A 219 20.39 -4.30 -25.81
CA GLY A 219 19.78 -3.85 -27.07
C GLY A 219 18.27 -4.14 -27.17
N SER A 220 17.57 -4.22 -26.05
CA SER A 220 16.14 -4.49 -25.93
C SER A 220 15.47 -3.49 -24.98
N SER A 221 14.15 -3.60 -24.80
CA SER A 221 13.36 -2.76 -23.90
C SER A 221 12.41 -3.59 -23.03
N LEU A 222 11.86 -2.95 -21.99
CA LEU A 222 10.83 -3.58 -21.16
C LEU A 222 9.58 -3.97 -21.97
N TYR A 223 9.23 -3.15 -22.98
CA TYR A 223 8.11 -3.44 -23.84
C TYR A 223 8.35 -4.67 -24.71
N GLU A 224 9.55 -4.82 -25.28
CA GLU A 224 9.96 -6.00 -26.06
C GLU A 224 10.07 -7.24 -25.19
N ALA A 225 10.44 -7.08 -23.90
CA ALA A 225 10.42 -8.15 -22.91
C ALA A 225 9.00 -8.62 -22.52
N GLY A 226 7.96 -7.98 -23.04
CA GLY A 226 6.56 -8.36 -22.82
C GLY A 226 5.83 -7.57 -21.76
N ILE A 227 6.48 -6.63 -21.07
CA ILE A 227 5.83 -5.79 -20.05
C ILE A 227 4.84 -4.83 -20.73
N ARG A 228 3.63 -4.76 -20.19
CA ARG A 228 2.54 -3.88 -20.65
C ARG A 228 2.11 -2.88 -19.60
N GLY A 229 2.30 -3.23 -18.33
CA GLY A 229 1.96 -2.34 -17.21
C GLY A 229 2.98 -2.41 -16.08
N VAL A 230 3.26 -1.24 -15.50
CA VAL A 230 4.12 -1.07 -14.33
C VAL A 230 3.31 -0.43 -13.21
N PHE A 231 3.24 -1.12 -12.10
CA PHE A 231 2.67 -0.67 -10.85
C PHE A 231 3.83 -0.33 -9.91
N CYS A 232 4.00 0.95 -9.59
CA CYS A 232 5.24 1.45 -8.98
C CYS A 232 4.97 2.28 -7.74
N GLY A 233 5.75 2.05 -6.69
CA GLY A 233 5.60 2.80 -5.44
C GLY A 233 6.77 2.64 -4.46
N GLY A 234 6.59 3.19 -3.27
CA GLY A 234 7.57 3.07 -2.18
C GLY A 234 8.60 4.21 -2.10
N THR A 235 8.53 5.19 -2.99
CA THR A 235 9.38 6.38 -3.01
C THR A 235 8.57 7.58 -3.50
N THR A 236 8.94 8.78 -3.09
CA THR A 236 8.38 10.02 -3.61
C THR A 236 8.75 10.17 -5.09
N MET A 237 7.75 10.51 -5.90
CA MET A 237 7.89 10.79 -7.32
C MET A 237 7.41 12.23 -7.57
N ASP A 238 8.33 13.13 -7.92
CA ASP A 238 7.99 14.45 -8.37
C ASP A 238 7.54 14.44 -9.84
N PRO A 239 6.95 15.54 -10.36
CA PRO A 239 6.47 15.59 -11.73
C PRO A 239 7.56 15.36 -12.79
N GLN A 240 8.78 15.84 -12.55
CA GLN A 240 9.87 15.67 -13.49
C GLN A 240 10.31 14.21 -13.58
N TYR A 241 10.40 13.55 -12.43
CA TYR A 241 10.74 12.14 -12.37
C TYR A 241 9.62 11.25 -12.93
N THR A 242 8.35 11.59 -12.66
CA THR A 242 7.21 10.89 -13.24
C THR A 242 7.20 10.99 -14.77
N ARG A 243 7.53 12.18 -15.31
CA ARG A 243 7.67 12.38 -16.74
C ARG A 243 8.77 11.50 -17.33
N PHE A 244 9.95 11.49 -16.71
CA PHE A 244 11.07 10.63 -17.12
C PHE A 244 10.65 9.15 -17.16
N LEU A 245 9.97 8.67 -16.11
CA LEU A 245 9.49 7.29 -16.08
C LEU A 245 8.53 7.01 -17.25
N CYS A 246 7.56 7.88 -17.50
CA CYS A 246 6.54 7.64 -18.53
C CYS A 246 7.09 7.77 -19.95
N GLU A 247 7.80 8.88 -20.23
CA GLU A 247 8.22 9.24 -21.60
C GLU A 247 9.48 8.50 -22.03
N GLU A 248 10.49 8.44 -21.16
CA GLU A 248 11.81 7.91 -21.51
C GLU A 248 11.93 6.44 -21.14
N LEU A 249 11.68 6.05 -19.90
CA LEU A 249 11.89 4.68 -19.43
C LEU A 249 10.83 3.70 -19.94
N LEU A 250 9.57 4.12 -19.98
CA LEU A 250 8.42 3.32 -20.41
C LEU A 250 7.96 3.67 -21.83
N GLU A 251 8.64 4.61 -22.51
CA GLU A 251 8.47 5.00 -23.92
C GLU A 251 7.00 5.35 -24.28
N ASN A 252 6.17 5.74 -23.34
CA ASN A 252 4.71 5.89 -23.49
C ASN A 252 4.01 4.64 -24.07
N LYS A 253 4.68 3.48 -24.05
CA LYS A 253 4.15 2.21 -24.56
C LYS A 253 3.64 1.29 -23.45
N ILE A 254 4.13 1.50 -22.24
CA ILE A 254 3.81 0.70 -21.05
C ILE A 254 2.96 1.55 -20.11
N GLY A 255 1.82 1.02 -19.69
CA GLY A 255 0.97 1.70 -18.72
C GLY A 255 1.66 1.88 -17.38
N PHE A 256 1.56 3.08 -16.81
CA PHE A 256 2.18 3.43 -15.54
C PHE A 256 1.12 3.74 -14.48
N VAL A 257 1.18 3.03 -13.36
CA VAL A 257 0.29 3.22 -12.23
C VAL A 257 1.12 3.53 -10.98
N PRO A 258 1.21 4.79 -10.58
CA PRO A 258 1.86 5.17 -9.35
C PRO A 258 1.01 4.74 -8.14
N THR A 259 1.67 4.33 -7.06
CA THR A 259 1.00 3.95 -5.83
C THR A 259 1.50 4.73 -4.64
N TYR A 260 0.58 5.04 -3.76
CA TYR A 260 0.87 5.59 -2.45
C TYR A 260 0.16 4.76 -1.38
N GLY A 261 0.92 4.38 -0.36
CA GLY A 261 0.35 3.62 0.74
C GLY A 261 1.37 3.36 1.84
N ASN A 262 0.86 2.95 2.96
CA ASN A 262 1.66 2.51 4.08
C ASN A 262 0.96 1.41 4.87
N THR A 263 1.68 0.80 5.81
CA THR A 263 1.18 -0.32 6.61
C THR A 263 -0.07 0.04 7.43
N LEU A 264 -0.26 1.29 7.82
CA LEU A 264 -1.39 1.73 8.65
C LEU A 264 -2.62 2.12 7.83
N MET A 265 -2.40 2.90 6.75
CA MET A 265 -3.48 3.47 5.95
C MET A 265 -4.02 2.48 4.91
N GLY A 266 -3.16 1.66 4.32
CA GLY A 266 -3.50 0.84 3.16
C GLY A 266 -3.09 1.49 1.85
N LEU A 267 -3.86 1.29 0.77
CA LEU A 267 -3.60 1.79 -0.57
C LEU A 267 -4.45 3.03 -0.89
N ALA A 268 -3.81 4.12 -1.28
CA ALA A 268 -4.46 5.28 -1.89
C ALA A 268 -4.45 5.11 -3.41
N LYS A 269 -5.62 5.18 -4.02
CA LYS A 269 -5.80 5.16 -5.48
C LYS A 269 -5.34 6.49 -6.06
N HIS A 270 -4.71 6.48 -7.23
CA HIS A 270 -4.36 7.71 -7.93
C HIS A 270 -5.48 8.14 -8.90
N LYS A 271 -5.59 9.44 -9.14
CA LYS A 271 -6.32 9.97 -10.27
C LYS A 271 -5.56 9.61 -11.55
N PRO A 272 -6.23 9.11 -12.61
CA PRO A 272 -5.56 8.91 -13.91
C PRO A 272 -4.81 10.17 -14.34
N LEU A 273 -3.57 10.02 -14.79
CA LEU A 273 -2.74 11.14 -15.27
C LEU A 273 -3.33 11.70 -16.57
N THR A 274 -3.47 13.01 -16.63
CA THR A 274 -3.89 13.76 -17.83
C THR A 274 -2.80 14.76 -18.23
N ALA A 275 -2.85 15.26 -19.44
CA ALA A 275 -1.90 16.26 -19.91
C ALA A 275 -1.94 17.56 -19.05
N GLU A 276 -3.11 17.88 -18.47
CA GLU A 276 -3.30 19.05 -17.60
C GLU A 276 -2.59 18.88 -16.25
N ASP A 277 -2.40 17.66 -15.76
CA ASP A 277 -1.73 17.39 -14.51
C ASP A 277 -0.20 17.62 -14.57
N LYS A 278 0.37 17.76 -15.77
CA LYS A 278 1.81 17.96 -16.00
C LYS A 278 2.66 16.95 -15.20
N TYR A 279 2.24 15.70 -15.19
CA TYR A 279 2.83 14.58 -14.43
C TYR A 279 2.78 14.71 -12.90
N SER A 280 1.99 15.65 -12.36
CA SER A 280 1.69 15.69 -10.92
C SER A 280 0.71 14.59 -10.56
N ILE A 281 1.07 13.75 -9.58
CA ILE A 281 0.24 12.64 -9.18
C ILE A 281 -0.70 13.08 -8.05
N THR A 282 -2.00 12.92 -8.26
CA THR A 282 -3.03 13.15 -7.24
C THR A 282 -3.53 11.82 -6.71
N TYR A 283 -3.54 11.66 -5.39
CA TYR A 283 -4.04 10.47 -4.73
C TYR A 283 -5.34 10.74 -3.98
N TYR A 284 -6.22 9.75 -3.96
CA TYR A 284 -7.43 9.75 -3.14
C TYR A 284 -7.19 8.95 -1.86
N ALA A 285 -7.67 9.46 -0.73
CA ALA A 285 -7.69 8.69 0.50
C ALA A 285 -8.48 7.37 0.32
N PRO A 286 -8.04 6.25 0.90
CA PRO A 286 -8.75 4.97 0.81
C PRO A 286 -10.02 5.01 1.68
N GLN A 287 -11.10 5.54 1.13
CA GLN A 287 -12.40 5.65 1.80
C GLN A 287 -13.10 4.27 1.88
N PRO A 288 -13.91 4.03 2.91
CA PRO A 288 -14.17 4.88 4.09
C PRO A 288 -13.13 4.73 5.20
N ARG A 289 -12.04 3.97 4.98
CA ARG A 289 -11.08 3.59 6.02
C ARG A 289 -10.12 4.68 6.45
N ALA A 290 -9.89 5.68 5.66
CA ALA A 290 -9.07 6.82 6.01
C ALA A 290 -9.75 8.13 5.60
N LEU A 291 -9.76 9.07 6.51
CA LEU A 291 -10.17 10.44 6.30
C LEU A 291 -8.94 11.34 6.36
N MET A 292 -8.84 12.28 5.43
CA MET A 292 -7.83 13.31 5.47
C MET A 292 -8.52 14.65 5.72
N ARG A 293 -8.07 15.35 6.76
CA ARG A 293 -8.46 16.75 7.00
C ARG A 293 -7.30 17.62 6.53
N VAL A 294 -7.62 18.55 5.65
CA VAL A 294 -6.71 19.60 5.17
C VAL A 294 -6.84 20.82 6.06
#